data_08276838dea4e3fc450d2641240de8b1
#
_entry.id   08276838dea4e3fc450d2641240de8b1
#
_cell.length_a   1.000
_cell.length_b   1.000
_cell.length_c   1.000
_cell.angle_alpha   90.00
_cell.angle_beta   90.00
_cell.angle_gamma   90.00
#
_symmetry.space_group_name_H-M   'P 1'
#
loop_
_entity.id
_entity.type
_entity.pdbx_description
1 polymer ?
#
loop_
_entity_poly.entity_id
_entity_poly.type
_entity_poly.pdbx_seq_one_letter_code
_entity_poly.pdbx_strand_id
1 'polypeptide(L)'
;EIPYFNIKESNGNSSVIEAEVLNKPLQPYPHKFVWQVLNDTTNIKPLDMSKNGKVIYASNGGSIAQSLDDGVTWTNIGSVINGTLVQSIRILDDGQLLVGTSKDKTNNIKSKLFKSKVYSVSDPSKTTFYEVLEMNSGDANFNNPWCLDKYMNIVLASEYGGHYLTGARFVYMSTDYGETWKTIFDQSQMASIVDGAPSYTTDAHVHTCHYDRYRERIWVCVGDQDNTATYYSDDMAKTWKVIEGLTGKGVMQYTGITSYPEGVFFGSDRAPDGVYFWDETKPDTIEPFYLTERDTIRTLVYALPFRRFAEKDEVCYFVANRDDIVDGKMGPLIVGFKGIKGAQLLYDFTDDFNDYIATDISGCIGNTANDYVLVSVKNKNTGKYRLLRAKAPVWE
;
A
#
# COMPACT_ATOMS: atom_id res chain seq x y z
N GLU A 1 11.09 30.34 -7.60
CA GLU A 1 10.32 30.76 -6.43
C GLU A 1 10.00 29.52 -5.62
N ILE A 2 10.36 29.54 -4.33
CA ILE A 2 10.12 28.42 -3.40
C ILE A 2 8.66 28.56 -2.97
N PRO A 3 7.82 27.53 -3.11
CA PRO A 3 6.46 27.61 -2.62
C PRO A 3 6.45 27.63 -1.09
N TYR A 4 5.81 28.63 -0.51
CA TYR A 4 5.60 28.73 0.92
C TYR A 4 4.24 28.12 1.28
N PHE A 5 4.24 27.21 2.25
CA PHE A 5 2.99 26.67 2.80
C PHE A 5 2.71 27.28 4.17
N ASN A 6 1.54 27.87 4.33
CA ASN A 6 1.03 28.31 5.62
C ASN A 6 0.16 27.20 6.23
N ILE A 7 0.68 26.52 7.23
CA ILE A 7 -0.13 25.60 8.03
C ILE A 7 -0.71 26.41 9.20
N LYS A 8 -2.02 26.53 9.26
CA LYS A 8 -2.71 27.04 10.44
C LYS A 8 -2.84 25.92 11.47
N GLU A 9 -2.16 26.07 12.57
CA GLU A 9 -2.41 25.25 13.74
C GLU A 9 -3.80 25.57 14.33
N SER A 10 -4.42 24.60 14.97
CA SER A 10 -5.74 24.75 15.59
C SER A 10 -5.82 25.81 16.69
N ASN A 11 -4.69 26.33 17.15
CA ASN A 11 -4.54 27.41 18.13
C ASN A 11 -4.42 28.81 17.52
N GLY A 12 -4.52 28.97 16.20
CA GLY A 12 -4.48 30.25 15.53
C GLY A 12 -3.08 30.81 15.24
N ASN A 13 -2.02 30.14 15.64
CA ASN A 13 -0.66 30.50 15.26
C ASN A 13 -0.30 29.93 13.89
N SER A 14 0.27 30.76 13.03
CA SER A 14 0.85 30.31 11.77
C SER A 14 2.34 30.08 11.95
N SER A 15 2.77 28.84 11.86
CA SER A 15 4.18 28.52 11.70
C SER A 15 4.49 28.45 10.20
N VAL A 16 5.49 29.21 9.77
CA VAL A 16 6.06 29.09 8.42
C VAL A 16 7.09 27.97 8.51
N ILE A 17 6.77 26.81 7.96
CA ILE A 17 7.78 25.79 7.72
C ILE A 17 8.43 26.15 6.40
N GLU A 18 9.65 26.69 6.44
CA GLU A 18 10.51 26.71 5.28
C GLU A 18 10.86 25.24 4.97
N ALA A 19 10.09 24.64 4.09
CA ALA A 19 10.52 23.40 3.47
C ALA A 19 11.66 23.79 2.51
N GLU A 20 12.90 23.54 2.87
CA GLU A 20 13.92 23.28 1.85
C GLU A 20 13.43 22.03 1.09
N VAL A 21 12.52 22.23 0.17
CA VAL A 21 12.27 21.25 -0.87
C VAL A 21 13.63 21.01 -1.47
N LEU A 22 14.18 19.83 -1.30
CA LEU A 22 15.38 19.43 -2.02
C LEU A 22 15.09 19.69 -3.50
N ASN A 23 15.50 20.87 -3.97
CA ASN A 23 15.29 21.36 -5.33
C ASN A 23 16.12 20.48 -6.27
N LYS A 24 15.73 19.22 -6.40
CA LYS A 24 16.11 18.46 -7.59
C LYS A 24 15.13 18.90 -8.67
N PRO A 25 15.63 19.42 -9.80
CA PRO A 25 14.76 19.83 -10.89
C PRO A 25 13.83 18.65 -11.20
N LEU A 26 12.53 18.92 -11.16
CA LEU A 26 11.53 18.01 -11.70
C LEU A 26 12.00 17.65 -13.11
N GLN A 27 12.42 16.41 -13.30
CA GLN A 27 12.75 15.95 -14.64
C GLN A 27 11.50 16.14 -15.49
N PRO A 28 11.58 16.77 -16.64
CA PRO A 28 10.42 16.96 -17.49
C PRO A 28 9.81 15.58 -17.75
N TYR A 29 8.50 15.48 -17.64
CA TYR A 29 7.68 14.31 -17.94
C TYR A 29 8.21 13.56 -19.15
N PRO A 30 8.93 12.44 -18.98
CA PRO A 30 9.49 11.82 -20.16
C PRO A 30 8.42 11.16 -21.02
N HIS A 31 7.37 10.58 -20.41
CA HIS A 31 6.32 9.93 -21.19
C HIS A 31 5.04 9.76 -20.38
N LYS A 32 3.95 10.31 -20.88
CA LYS A 32 2.59 9.96 -20.44
C LYS A 32 2.38 8.46 -20.68
N PHE A 33 1.82 7.74 -19.71
CA PHE A 33 1.39 6.37 -19.98
C PHE A 33 0.41 6.33 -21.14
N VAL A 34 0.69 5.48 -22.11
CA VAL A 34 -0.27 5.15 -23.18
C VAL A 34 -0.92 3.84 -22.81
N TRP A 35 -2.13 3.92 -22.28
CA TRP A 35 -2.86 2.78 -21.80
C TRP A 35 -3.43 1.93 -22.93
N GLN A 36 -3.18 0.65 -22.87
CA GLN A 36 -3.91 -0.37 -23.60
C GLN A 36 -4.99 -0.94 -22.68
N VAL A 37 -6.24 -0.88 -23.12
CA VAL A 37 -7.34 -1.55 -22.42
C VAL A 37 -7.25 -3.04 -22.72
N LEU A 38 -7.06 -3.84 -21.68
CA LEU A 38 -7.05 -5.31 -21.79
C LEU A 38 -8.45 -5.88 -21.58
N ASN A 39 -9.21 -5.28 -20.66
CA ASN A 39 -10.58 -5.69 -20.39
C ASN A 39 -11.35 -4.52 -19.77
N ASP A 40 -12.56 -4.27 -20.25
CA ASP A 40 -13.41 -3.15 -19.79
C ASP A 40 -14.29 -3.47 -18.59
N THR A 41 -14.59 -4.76 -18.38
CA THR A 41 -15.56 -5.20 -17.36
C THR A 41 -15.07 -6.48 -16.67
N THR A 42 -14.09 -6.34 -15.80
CA THR A 42 -13.46 -7.48 -15.12
C THR A 42 -13.58 -7.37 -13.61
N ASN A 43 -13.29 -8.46 -12.91
CA ASN A 43 -13.01 -8.47 -11.47
C ASN A 43 -11.49 -8.64 -11.18
N ILE A 44 -10.68 -8.68 -12.23
CA ILE A 44 -9.22 -8.87 -12.11
C ILE A 44 -8.58 -7.64 -11.46
N LYS A 45 -7.85 -7.88 -10.38
CA LYS A 45 -7.03 -6.89 -9.69
C LYS A 45 -5.62 -7.44 -9.53
N PRO A 46 -4.63 -6.95 -10.32
CA PRO A 46 -3.23 -7.35 -10.16
C PRO A 46 -2.72 -6.97 -8.76
N LEU A 47 -2.17 -7.93 -8.02
CA LEU A 47 -1.79 -7.73 -6.62
C LEU A 47 -0.33 -8.07 -6.32
N ASP A 48 0.28 -8.96 -7.08
CA ASP A 48 1.69 -9.33 -6.94
C ASP A 48 2.26 -9.88 -8.23
N MET A 49 3.57 -10.03 -8.28
CA MET A 49 4.26 -10.74 -9.36
C MET A 49 5.51 -11.46 -8.84
N SER A 50 5.96 -12.45 -9.61
CA SER A 50 7.22 -13.13 -9.35
C SER A 50 8.41 -12.16 -9.41
N LYS A 51 9.51 -12.47 -8.72
CA LYS A 51 10.73 -11.64 -8.70
C LYS A 51 11.27 -11.29 -10.09
N ASN A 52 11.12 -12.21 -11.04
CA ASN A 52 11.56 -12.01 -12.42
C ASN A 52 10.51 -11.29 -13.30
N GLY A 53 9.38 -10.90 -12.74
CA GLY A 53 8.30 -10.21 -13.44
C GLY A 53 7.56 -11.01 -14.51
N LYS A 54 7.78 -12.34 -14.59
CA LYS A 54 7.18 -13.21 -15.63
C LYS A 54 5.80 -13.75 -15.27
N VAL A 55 5.47 -13.80 -14.00
CA VAL A 55 4.18 -14.29 -13.53
C VAL A 55 3.51 -13.20 -12.73
N ILE A 56 2.30 -12.84 -13.12
CA ILE A 56 1.49 -11.86 -12.43
C ILE A 56 0.39 -12.57 -11.68
N TYR A 57 0.13 -12.17 -10.44
CA TYR A 57 -0.92 -12.70 -9.59
C TYR A 57 -2.01 -11.67 -9.37
N ALA A 58 -3.25 -12.09 -9.50
CA ALA A 58 -4.41 -11.21 -9.35
C ALA A 58 -5.51 -11.87 -8.51
N SER A 59 -6.27 -11.03 -7.81
CA SER A 59 -7.58 -11.47 -7.34
C SER A 59 -8.59 -11.42 -8.48
N ASN A 60 -9.54 -12.35 -8.47
CA ASN A 60 -10.70 -12.40 -9.35
C ASN A 60 -11.93 -12.71 -8.50
N GLY A 61 -12.42 -11.69 -7.75
CA GLY A 61 -13.45 -11.90 -6.76
C GLY A 61 -12.98 -12.83 -5.62
N GLY A 62 -13.65 -13.96 -5.44
CA GLY A 62 -13.27 -15.00 -4.46
C GLY A 62 -12.20 -15.97 -4.96
N SER A 63 -11.67 -15.78 -6.16
CA SER A 63 -10.66 -16.62 -6.79
C SER A 63 -9.33 -15.90 -6.95
N ILE A 64 -8.30 -16.68 -7.23
CA ILE A 64 -6.97 -16.18 -7.56
C ILE A 64 -6.69 -16.53 -9.02
N ALA A 65 -6.00 -15.66 -9.73
CA ALA A 65 -5.60 -15.89 -11.10
C ALA A 65 -4.12 -15.54 -11.31
N GLN A 66 -3.50 -16.20 -12.29
CA GLN A 66 -2.17 -15.85 -12.79
C GLN A 66 -2.22 -15.49 -14.27
N SER A 67 -1.31 -14.64 -14.68
CA SER A 67 -1.01 -14.33 -16.09
C SER A 67 0.47 -14.54 -16.38
N LEU A 68 0.79 -15.07 -17.56
CA LEU A 68 2.15 -15.29 -18.06
C LEU A 68 2.48 -14.40 -19.28
N ASP A 69 1.57 -13.52 -19.66
CA ASP A 69 1.60 -12.71 -20.88
C ASP A 69 1.26 -11.23 -20.61
N ASP A 70 1.77 -10.71 -19.49
CA ASP A 70 1.59 -9.32 -19.08
C ASP A 70 0.12 -8.91 -18.99
N GLY A 71 -0.71 -9.80 -18.43
CA GLY A 71 -2.11 -9.53 -18.13
C GLY A 71 -3.10 -9.72 -19.27
N VAL A 72 -2.67 -10.24 -20.42
CA VAL A 72 -3.56 -10.46 -21.56
C VAL A 72 -4.51 -11.63 -21.32
N THR A 73 -3.97 -12.76 -20.83
CA THR A 73 -4.77 -13.92 -20.45
C THR A 73 -4.56 -14.31 -18.99
N TRP A 74 -5.58 -14.91 -18.39
CA TRP A 74 -5.60 -15.27 -16.98
C TRP A 74 -6.08 -16.71 -16.77
N THR A 75 -5.33 -17.43 -15.93
CA THR A 75 -5.65 -18.79 -15.53
C THR A 75 -5.93 -18.81 -14.03
N ASN A 76 -7.02 -19.43 -13.60
CA ASN A 76 -7.36 -19.55 -12.18
C ASN A 76 -6.38 -20.47 -11.44
N ILE A 77 -6.05 -20.06 -10.21
CA ILE A 77 -5.21 -20.81 -9.26
C ILE A 77 -6.12 -21.30 -8.13
N GLY A 78 -6.81 -22.38 -8.33
CA GLY A 78 -7.67 -22.94 -7.31
C GLY A 78 -8.72 -21.95 -6.76
N SER A 79 -9.37 -22.36 -5.68
CA SER A 79 -10.31 -21.54 -4.91
C SER A 79 -9.90 -21.52 -3.45
N VAL A 80 -9.95 -20.35 -2.82
CA VAL A 80 -9.50 -20.19 -1.43
C VAL A 80 -10.61 -20.51 -0.45
N ILE A 81 -11.70 -19.77 -0.54
CA ILE A 81 -12.89 -19.95 0.31
C ILE A 81 -14.14 -19.55 -0.46
N ASN A 82 -15.18 -20.35 -0.33
CA ASN A 82 -16.49 -20.00 -0.87
C ASN A 82 -17.08 -18.80 -0.13
N GLY A 83 -17.49 -17.80 -0.85
CA GLY A 83 -18.24 -16.66 -0.36
C GLY A 83 -17.42 -15.47 0.16
N THR A 84 -16.09 -15.57 0.24
CA THR A 84 -15.23 -14.44 0.61
C THR A 84 -14.47 -13.90 -0.61
N LEU A 85 -14.07 -12.62 -0.55
CA LEU A 85 -13.27 -11.98 -1.59
C LEU A 85 -11.78 -12.15 -1.27
N VAL A 86 -10.97 -12.35 -2.30
CA VAL A 86 -9.51 -12.27 -2.19
C VAL A 86 -9.10 -10.80 -2.20
N GLN A 87 -8.46 -10.36 -1.13
CA GLN A 87 -8.07 -8.96 -0.92
C GLN A 87 -6.57 -8.71 -1.13
N SER A 88 -5.75 -9.67 -0.77
CA SER A 88 -4.30 -9.58 -0.88
C SER A 88 -3.69 -10.90 -1.34
N ILE A 89 -2.59 -10.80 -2.06
CA ILE A 89 -1.79 -11.94 -2.52
C ILE A 89 -0.32 -11.58 -2.40
N ARG A 90 0.49 -12.54 -1.97
CA ARG A 90 1.95 -12.50 -2.00
C ARG A 90 2.50 -13.80 -2.54
N ILE A 91 3.42 -13.72 -3.48
CA ILE A 91 4.30 -14.86 -3.76
C ILE A 91 5.45 -14.83 -2.76
N LEU A 92 5.57 -15.84 -1.94
CA LEU A 92 6.60 -15.97 -0.92
C LEU A 92 7.92 -16.46 -1.53
N ASP A 93 9.01 -16.27 -0.80
CA ASP A 93 10.34 -16.65 -1.31
C ASP A 93 10.59 -18.18 -1.28
N ASP A 94 9.73 -18.94 -0.61
CA ASP A 94 9.66 -20.40 -0.72
C ASP A 94 8.86 -20.89 -1.96
N GLY A 95 8.36 -19.97 -2.77
CA GLY A 95 7.58 -20.26 -3.96
C GLY A 95 6.09 -20.51 -3.73
N GLN A 96 5.60 -20.41 -2.50
CA GLN A 96 4.20 -20.57 -2.16
C GLN A 96 3.44 -19.24 -2.21
N LEU A 97 2.13 -19.29 -2.38
CA LEU A 97 1.26 -18.12 -2.35
C LEU A 97 0.67 -17.93 -0.95
N LEU A 98 0.71 -16.70 -0.47
CA LEU A 98 -0.03 -16.24 0.71
C LEU A 98 -1.19 -15.36 0.25
N VAL A 99 -2.39 -15.66 0.73
CA VAL A 99 -3.63 -15.03 0.27
C VAL A 99 -4.45 -14.56 1.44
N GLY A 100 -4.78 -13.28 1.44
CA GLY A 100 -5.70 -12.69 2.42
C GLY A 100 -7.11 -12.58 1.87
N THR A 101 -8.09 -12.97 2.67
CA THR A 101 -9.50 -12.92 2.33
C THR A 101 -10.23 -11.79 3.08
N SER A 102 -11.35 -11.34 2.54
CA SER A 102 -12.23 -10.42 3.27
C SER A 102 -12.98 -11.14 4.38
N LYS A 103 -13.40 -10.36 5.39
CA LYS A 103 -14.46 -10.79 6.32
C LYS A 103 -15.79 -10.96 5.59
N ASP A 104 -16.64 -11.80 6.13
CA ASP A 104 -18.05 -11.90 5.77
C ASP A 104 -18.90 -11.75 7.05
N LYS A 105 -19.43 -10.56 7.26
CA LYS A 105 -20.26 -10.25 8.44
C LYS A 105 -21.55 -11.07 8.48
N THR A 106 -22.14 -11.37 7.32
CA THR A 106 -23.41 -12.10 7.23
C THR A 106 -23.25 -13.51 7.75
N ASN A 107 -22.14 -14.15 7.44
CA ASN A 107 -21.84 -15.51 7.87
C ASN A 107 -20.90 -15.58 9.08
N ASN A 108 -20.61 -14.45 9.71
CA ASN A 108 -19.70 -14.33 10.86
C ASN A 108 -18.29 -14.93 10.58
N ILE A 109 -17.79 -14.72 9.36
CA ILE A 109 -16.46 -15.17 8.96
C ILE A 109 -15.48 -14.00 9.12
N LYS A 110 -14.43 -14.21 9.91
CA LYS A 110 -13.31 -13.27 10.02
C LYS A 110 -12.42 -13.32 8.78
N SER A 111 -11.70 -12.24 8.54
CA SER A 111 -10.62 -12.23 7.56
C SER A 111 -9.50 -13.21 7.96
N LYS A 112 -8.94 -13.88 6.98
CA LYS A 112 -7.95 -14.95 7.19
C LYS A 112 -6.82 -14.86 6.17
N LEU A 113 -5.67 -15.43 6.54
CA LEU A 113 -4.60 -15.74 5.62
C LEU A 113 -4.57 -17.23 5.32
N PHE A 114 -4.42 -17.54 4.05
CA PHE A 114 -4.28 -18.89 3.52
C PHE A 114 -2.93 -19.00 2.81
N LYS A 115 -2.27 -20.14 3.00
CA LYS A 115 -1.06 -20.46 2.25
C LYS A 115 -1.33 -21.58 1.28
N SER A 116 -0.71 -21.57 0.10
CA SER A 116 -0.81 -22.68 -0.84
C SER A 116 -0.03 -23.89 -0.31
N LYS A 117 -0.60 -25.06 -0.44
CA LYS A 117 0.07 -26.31 -0.05
C LYS A 117 1.05 -26.78 -1.11
N VAL A 118 0.61 -26.73 -2.35
CA VAL A 118 1.42 -27.01 -3.53
C VAL A 118 0.99 -26.00 -4.58
N TYR A 119 1.94 -25.26 -5.10
CA TYR A 119 1.71 -24.34 -6.20
C TYR A 119 2.72 -24.58 -7.30
N SER A 120 2.22 -24.73 -8.52
CA SER A 120 3.05 -24.80 -9.72
C SER A 120 2.52 -23.85 -10.79
N VAL A 121 3.39 -23.05 -11.37
CA VAL A 121 3.04 -22.12 -12.46
C VAL A 121 2.49 -22.87 -13.68
N SER A 122 2.99 -24.08 -13.95
CA SER A 122 2.55 -24.89 -15.10
C SER A 122 1.26 -25.65 -14.88
N ASP A 123 0.86 -25.87 -13.62
CA ASP A 123 -0.39 -26.57 -13.27
C ASP A 123 -1.08 -25.89 -12.07
N PRO A 124 -1.48 -24.62 -12.22
CA PRO A 124 -1.99 -23.82 -11.10
C PRO A 124 -3.37 -24.30 -10.62
N SER A 125 -4.14 -24.99 -11.45
CA SER A 125 -5.51 -25.43 -11.12
C SER A 125 -5.54 -26.46 -9.99
N LYS A 126 -4.46 -27.20 -9.77
CA LYS A 126 -4.34 -28.20 -8.71
C LYS A 126 -3.91 -27.62 -7.36
N THR A 127 -3.68 -26.32 -7.28
CA THR A 127 -3.27 -25.66 -6.05
C THR A 127 -4.39 -25.73 -5.01
N THR A 128 -4.03 -26.18 -3.82
CA THR A 128 -4.90 -26.14 -2.64
C THR A 128 -4.34 -25.18 -1.60
N PHE A 129 -5.22 -24.67 -0.76
CA PHE A 129 -4.86 -23.71 0.26
C PHE A 129 -5.28 -24.23 1.64
N TYR A 130 -4.53 -23.83 2.66
CA TYR A 130 -4.87 -24.08 4.05
C TYR A 130 -4.73 -22.79 4.86
N GLU A 131 -5.54 -22.68 5.89
CA GLU A 131 -5.53 -21.52 6.79
C GLU A 131 -4.25 -21.52 7.63
N VAL A 132 -3.60 -20.36 7.72
CA VAL A 132 -2.39 -20.16 8.52
C VAL A 132 -2.57 -19.07 9.58
N LEU A 133 -3.53 -18.16 9.41
CA LEU A 133 -3.82 -17.10 10.37
C LEU A 133 -5.28 -16.67 10.27
N GLU A 134 -5.97 -16.61 11.40
CA GLU A 134 -7.22 -15.87 11.55
C GLU A 134 -6.97 -14.56 12.28
N MET A 135 -7.57 -13.47 11.80
CA MET A 135 -7.48 -12.14 12.40
C MET A 135 -8.04 -12.12 13.83
N ASN A 136 -7.37 -11.39 14.74
CA ASN A 136 -7.88 -11.21 16.10
C ASN A 136 -9.15 -10.37 16.11
N SER A 137 -9.17 -9.27 15.34
CA SER A 137 -10.33 -8.38 15.24
C SER A 137 -11.47 -9.02 14.45
N GLY A 138 -12.70 -8.83 14.92
CA GLY A 138 -13.89 -9.37 14.24
C GLY A 138 -14.33 -8.57 13.01
N ASP A 139 -13.93 -7.32 12.90
CA ASP A 139 -14.45 -6.38 11.90
C ASP A 139 -13.37 -5.66 11.09
N ALA A 140 -12.25 -6.31 10.87
CA ALA A 140 -11.16 -5.81 10.06
C ALA A 140 -10.86 -6.78 8.90
N ASN A 141 -9.97 -6.41 8.01
CA ASN A 141 -9.51 -7.24 6.90
C ASN A 141 -7.98 -7.22 6.80
N PHE A 142 -7.40 -8.27 6.25
CA PHE A 142 -6.09 -8.21 5.63
C PHE A 142 -6.24 -7.57 4.24
N ASN A 143 -6.56 -6.28 4.30
CA ASN A 143 -7.14 -5.54 3.20
C ASN A 143 -6.04 -5.01 2.32
N ASN A 144 -5.78 -5.53 1.21
CA ASN A 144 -4.90 -4.90 0.25
C ASN A 144 -3.41 -5.28 0.35
N PRO A 145 -2.69 -4.93 -0.70
CA PRO A 145 -1.25 -5.19 -0.79
C PRO A 145 -0.42 -4.62 0.36
N TRP A 146 -0.80 -3.49 0.93
CA TRP A 146 -0.04 -2.83 2.00
C TRP A 146 -0.19 -3.44 3.40
N CYS A 147 -1.18 -4.31 3.60
CA CYS A 147 -1.31 -5.05 4.86
C CYS A 147 -0.36 -6.25 4.95
N LEU A 148 0.22 -6.67 3.84
CA LEU A 148 1.16 -7.78 3.78
C LEU A 148 2.49 -7.32 3.24
N ASP A 149 3.56 -7.55 3.98
CA ASP A 149 4.92 -7.35 3.52
C ASP A 149 5.76 -8.61 3.75
N LYS A 150 6.84 -8.74 2.98
CA LYS A 150 7.71 -9.91 3.08
C LYS A 150 9.15 -9.59 2.71
N TYR A 151 10.06 -10.26 3.38
CA TYR A 151 11.45 -10.32 3.02
C TYR A 151 12.04 -11.67 3.45
N MET A 152 12.52 -12.46 2.49
CA MET A 152 13.00 -13.82 2.72
C MET A 152 11.95 -14.64 3.49
N ASN A 153 12.31 -15.21 4.64
CA ASN A 153 11.41 -15.98 5.51
C ASN A 153 10.53 -15.13 6.44
N ILE A 154 10.78 -13.82 6.53
CA ILE A 154 9.98 -12.89 7.32
C ILE A 154 8.75 -12.46 6.53
N VAL A 155 7.59 -12.57 7.15
CA VAL A 155 6.32 -12.08 6.60
C VAL A 155 5.61 -11.26 7.68
N LEU A 156 5.14 -10.10 7.31
CA LEU A 156 4.34 -9.22 8.16
C LEU A 156 2.92 -9.14 7.63
N ALA A 157 1.97 -9.10 8.56
CA ALA A 157 0.57 -8.87 8.23
C ALA A 157 -0.04 -7.89 9.23
N SER A 158 -0.75 -6.88 8.75
CA SER A 158 -1.48 -5.93 9.58
C SER A 158 -2.98 -5.99 9.33
N GLU A 159 -3.75 -5.75 10.37
CA GLU A 159 -5.18 -5.58 10.27
C GLU A 159 -5.50 -4.17 9.80
N TYR A 160 -6.45 -4.05 8.89
CA TYR A 160 -7.00 -2.78 8.47
C TYR A 160 -8.53 -2.79 8.60
N GLY A 161 -9.09 -1.82 9.26
CA GLY A 161 -10.53 -1.67 9.44
C GLY A 161 -11.00 -0.27 9.12
N GLY A 162 -12.23 -0.15 8.64
CA GLY A 162 -12.87 1.15 8.47
C GLY A 162 -13.11 1.85 9.82
N HIS A 163 -13.42 3.15 9.74
CA HIS A 163 -13.69 3.99 10.91
C HIS A 163 -14.68 3.35 11.88
N TYR A 164 -14.43 3.56 13.17
CA TYR A 164 -15.29 3.24 14.31
C TYR A 164 -15.43 1.76 14.67
N LEU A 165 -14.88 1.41 15.82
CA LEU A 165 -15.14 0.18 16.57
C LEU A 165 -14.61 -1.14 15.99
N THR A 166 -13.71 -1.11 15.02
CA THR A 166 -13.25 -2.36 14.39
C THR A 166 -12.20 -3.11 15.22
N GLY A 167 -11.47 -2.41 16.07
CA GLY A 167 -10.36 -3.00 16.83
C GLY A 167 -9.20 -3.48 15.93
N ALA A 168 -9.05 -2.96 14.72
CA ALA A 168 -8.02 -3.31 13.74
C ALA A 168 -6.64 -2.78 14.15
N ARG A 169 -6.09 -3.30 15.24
CA ARG A 169 -4.94 -2.75 15.94
C ARG A 169 -3.71 -3.67 16.00
N PHE A 170 -3.79 -4.84 15.39
CA PHE A 170 -2.75 -5.85 15.52
C PHE A 170 -1.85 -5.91 14.27
N VAL A 171 -0.57 -6.21 14.52
CA VAL A 171 0.36 -6.65 13.48
C VAL A 171 0.91 -8.02 13.88
N TYR A 172 1.02 -8.87 12.91
CA TYR A 172 1.50 -10.25 13.03
C TYR A 172 2.82 -10.41 12.27
N MET A 173 3.66 -11.29 12.76
CA MET A 173 4.90 -11.68 12.10
C MET A 173 5.04 -13.20 12.06
N SER A 174 5.45 -13.67 10.91
CA SER A 174 5.98 -15.01 10.68
C SER A 174 7.49 -14.93 10.41
N THR A 175 8.25 -15.93 10.82
CA THR A 175 9.67 -16.08 10.50
C THR A 175 9.96 -17.42 9.80
N ASP A 176 8.94 -18.06 9.26
CA ASP A 176 8.96 -19.36 8.60
C ASP A 176 8.10 -19.38 7.33
N TYR A 177 8.21 -18.31 6.53
CA TYR A 177 7.47 -18.14 5.26
C TYR A 177 5.95 -18.21 5.43
N GLY A 178 5.41 -17.64 6.52
CA GLY A 178 3.97 -17.58 6.74
C GLY A 178 3.33 -18.87 7.25
N GLU A 179 4.10 -19.83 7.75
CA GLU A 179 3.56 -21.07 8.33
C GLU A 179 2.99 -20.82 9.74
N THR A 180 3.77 -20.17 10.59
CA THR A 180 3.35 -19.86 11.95
C THR A 180 3.43 -18.36 12.21
N TRP A 181 2.56 -17.86 13.08
CA TRP A 181 2.38 -16.44 13.30
C TRP A 181 2.37 -16.09 14.78
N LYS A 182 2.93 -14.94 15.10
CA LYS A 182 2.81 -14.32 16.42
C LYS A 182 2.32 -12.87 16.27
N THR A 183 1.49 -12.40 17.18
CA THR A 183 1.19 -10.98 17.33
C THR A 183 2.43 -10.27 17.85
N ILE A 184 2.89 -9.25 17.13
CA ILE A 184 4.08 -8.49 17.48
C ILE A 184 3.78 -7.06 17.89
N PHE A 185 2.59 -6.57 17.58
CA PHE A 185 2.14 -5.22 17.87
C PHE A 185 0.66 -5.23 18.23
N ASP A 186 0.31 -4.56 19.31
CA ASP A 186 -1.06 -4.23 19.70
C ASP A 186 -1.09 -2.73 20.02
N GLN A 187 -1.71 -1.94 19.15
CA GLN A 187 -1.75 -0.48 19.29
C GLN A 187 -2.30 -0.03 20.64
N SER A 188 -3.24 -0.78 21.22
CA SER A 188 -3.84 -0.43 22.52
C SER A 188 -2.85 -0.46 23.69
N GLN A 189 -1.70 -1.09 23.51
CA GLN A 189 -0.69 -1.23 24.54
C GLN A 189 0.47 -0.24 24.40
N MET A 190 0.60 0.38 23.22
CA MET A 190 1.78 1.18 22.88
C MET A 190 1.98 2.36 23.84
N ALA A 191 0.93 3.08 24.20
CA ALA A 191 1.03 4.21 25.14
C ALA A 191 1.57 3.84 26.54
N SER A 192 1.49 2.56 26.92
CA SER A 192 1.99 2.08 28.20
C SER A 192 3.43 1.57 28.19
N ILE A 193 3.99 1.31 26.99
CA ILE A 193 5.31 0.69 26.83
C ILE A 193 6.27 1.50 25.97
N VAL A 194 5.78 2.52 25.26
CA VAL A 194 6.57 3.39 24.38
C VAL A 194 6.37 4.83 24.81
N ASP A 195 7.45 5.48 25.22
CA ASP A 195 7.43 6.89 25.58
C ASP A 195 7.10 7.76 24.37
N GLY A 196 6.21 8.74 24.55
CA GLY A 196 5.71 9.59 23.47
C GLY A 196 4.63 8.96 22.55
N ALA A 197 4.25 7.69 22.75
CA ALA A 197 3.16 7.09 21.99
C ALA A 197 1.79 7.71 22.36
N PRO A 198 0.90 7.92 21.38
CA PRO A 198 -0.43 8.44 21.66
C PRO A 198 -1.28 7.41 22.41
N SER A 199 -2.22 7.91 23.19
CA SER A 199 -3.26 7.07 23.81
C SER A 199 -4.13 6.43 22.73
N TYR A 200 -4.40 5.14 22.90
CA TYR A 200 -5.29 4.42 21.98
C TYR A 200 -6.74 4.86 22.17
N THR A 201 -7.41 5.12 21.06
CA THR A 201 -8.87 5.27 20.99
C THR A 201 -9.44 4.26 20.01
N THR A 202 -10.75 4.02 20.09
CA THR A 202 -11.42 3.04 19.22
C THR A 202 -11.44 3.43 17.74
N ASP A 203 -11.11 4.66 17.42
CA ASP A 203 -11.01 5.15 16.03
C ASP A 203 -9.63 4.85 15.40
N ALA A 204 -8.68 4.44 16.24
CA ALA A 204 -7.34 4.10 15.81
C ALA A 204 -7.32 2.74 15.12
N HIS A 205 -6.53 2.65 14.06
CA HIS A 205 -6.25 1.39 13.37
C HIS A 205 -4.86 1.40 12.74
N VAL A 206 -4.34 0.21 12.47
CA VAL A 206 -3.08 0.08 11.75
C VAL A 206 -3.32 0.40 10.28
N HIS A 207 -2.49 1.28 9.71
CA HIS A 207 -2.52 1.61 8.30
C HIS A 207 -1.67 0.65 7.48
N THR A 208 -0.43 0.43 7.90
CA THR A 208 0.51 -0.42 7.16
C THR A 208 1.62 -0.94 8.04
N CYS A 209 2.28 -2.00 7.61
CA CYS A 209 3.51 -2.52 8.18
C CYS A 209 4.53 -2.82 7.09
N HIS A 210 5.82 -2.72 7.43
CA HIS A 210 6.90 -2.92 6.49
C HIS A 210 8.16 -3.45 7.16
N TYR A 211 8.87 -4.38 6.50
CA TYR A 211 10.19 -4.82 6.89
C TYR A 211 11.26 -4.13 6.05
N ASP A 212 12.00 -3.22 6.68
CA ASP A 212 13.13 -2.52 6.10
C ASP A 212 14.37 -3.43 6.11
N ARG A 213 14.66 -4.04 5.00
CA ARG A 213 15.76 -4.98 4.82
C ARG A 213 17.15 -4.35 4.91
N TYR A 214 17.26 -3.03 4.77
CA TYR A 214 18.53 -2.32 4.83
C TYR A 214 18.97 -2.02 6.25
N ARG A 215 17.97 -1.89 7.17
CA ARG A 215 18.18 -1.57 8.58
C ARG A 215 17.75 -2.70 9.51
N GLU A 216 17.24 -3.81 8.94
CA GLU A 216 16.65 -4.92 9.70
C GLU A 216 15.58 -4.43 10.69
N ARG A 217 14.77 -3.46 10.25
CA ARG A 217 13.80 -2.71 11.05
C ARG A 217 12.38 -3.03 10.62
N ILE A 218 11.49 -3.16 11.60
CA ILE A 218 10.05 -3.26 11.36
C ILE A 218 9.45 -1.88 11.55
N TRP A 219 8.67 -1.43 10.59
CA TRP A 219 7.89 -0.20 10.65
C TRP A 219 6.41 -0.51 10.75
N VAL A 220 5.67 0.30 11.54
CA VAL A 220 4.21 0.25 11.67
C VAL A 220 3.66 1.67 11.69
N CYS A 221 2.78 1.99 10.74
CA CYS A 221 2.08 3.26 10.71
C CYS A 221 0.64 3.06 11.17
N VAL A 222 0.18 3.95 12.03
CA VAL A 222 -1.18 3.93 12.58
C VAL A 222 -1.87 5.28 12.37
N GLY A 223 -3.17 5.32 12.29
CA GLY A 223 -4.08 6.46 12.22
C GLY A 223 -5.36 6.14 13.00
N ASP A 224 -6.32 7.03 13.08
CA ASP A 224 -6.47 8.35 12.48
C ASP A 224 -6.33 9.45 13.52
N GLN A 225 -6.33 10.70 13.05
CA GLN A 225 -6.39 11.90 13.87
C GLN A 225 -5.34 11.91 15.00
N ASP A 226 -5.76 12.00 16.25
CA ASP A 226 -4.88 12.06 17.41
C ASP A 226 -4.17 10.73 17.74
N ASN A 227 -4.52 9.65 17.04
CA ASN A 227 -3.85 8.35 17.16
C ASN A 227 -2.71 8.18 16.15
N THR A 228 -2.49 9.16 15.28
CA THR A 228 -1.46 9.08 14.23
C THR A 228 -0.08 8.92 14.85
N ALA A 229 0.61 7.86 14.48
CA ALA A 229 1.98 7.59 14.89
C ALA A 229 2.70 6.67 13.90
N THR A 230 4.01 6.81 13.84
CA THR A 230 4.89 5.89 13.12
C THR A 230 5.82 5.23 14.11
N TYR A 231 5.63 3.93 14.28
CA TYR A 231 6.43 3.09 15.17
C TYR A 231 7.48 2.33 14.41
N TYR A 232 8.56 2.00 15.11
CA TYR A 232 9.58 1.10 14.58
C TYR A 232 10.21 0.22 15.67
N SER A 233 10.78 -0.90 15.23
CA SER A 233 11.52 -1.83 16.07
C SER A 233 12.80 -2.27 15.37
N ASP A 234 13.93 -2.21 16.06
CA ASP A 234 15.26 -2.61 15.58
C ASP A 234 15.68 -4.01 16.08
N ASP A 235 14.81 -4.71 16.78
CA ASP A 235 15.11 -5.94 17.49
C ASP A 235 14.06 -7.05 17.28
N MET A 236 13.47 -7.09 16.10
CA MET A 236 12.43 -8.07 15.73
C MET A 236 11.21 -8.00 16.65
N ALA A 237 10.74 -6.79 16.91
CA ALA A 237 9.56 -6.46 17.72
C ALA A 237 9.63 -6.83 19.20
N LYS A 238 10.83 -6.95 19.77
CA LYS A 238 10.98 -7.09 21.22
C LYS A 238 10.76 -5.77 21.96
N THR A 239 11.23 -4.67 21.36
CA THR A 239 10.96 -3.31 21.82
C THR A 239 10.50 -2.43 20.67
N TRP A 240 9.76 -1.38 21.02
CA TRP A 240 9.21 -0.42 20.07
C TRP A 240 9.63 1.00 20.40
N LYS A 241 9.75 1.81 19.38
CA LYS A 241 9.98 3.25 19.44
C LYS A 241 8.97 3.97 18.56
N VAL A 242 8.75 5.25 18.80
CA VAL A 242 7.90 6.12 18.00
C VAL A 242 8.70 7.31 17.51
N ILE A 243 8.42 7.80 16.31
CA ILE A 243 9.04 9.02 15.82
C ILE A 243 8.36 10.20 16.48
N GLU A 244 9.12 10.96 17.29
CA GLU A 244 8.64 12.14 18.00
C GLU A 244 8.18 13.23 17.02
N GLY A 245 7.29 14.07 17.50
CA GLY A 245 6.80 15.22 16.77
C GLY A 245 5.67 14.92 15.76
N LEU A 246 5.46 13.69 15.37
CA LEU A 246 4.37 13.28 14.48
C LEU A 246 3.20 12.66 15.25
N THR A 247 3.47 12.17 16.45
CA THR A 247 2.53 11.45 17.30
C THR A 247 1.34 12.30 17.70
N GLY A 248 0.13 11.80 17.48
CA GLY A 248 -1.11 12.42 17.94
C GLY A 248 -1.50 13.73 17.25
N LYS A 249 -0.85 14.13 16.16
CA LYS A 249 -1.12 15.41 15.51
C LYS A 249 -2.17 15.36 14.41
N GLY A 250 -2.66 14.18 14.04
CA GLY A 250 -3.66 14.00 12.99
C GLY A 250 -3.21 14.46 11.60
N VAL A 251 -1.94 14.75 11.45
CA VAL A 251 -1.28 15.14 10.20
C VAL A 251 -0.25 14.08 9.83
N MET A 252 0.07 13.96 8.55
CA MET A 252 1.09 13.00 8.08
C MET A 252 0.75 11.55 8.44
N GLN A 253 -0.49 11.15 8.21
CA GLN A 253 -0.91 9.76 8.26
C GLN A 253 -0.33 9.03 7.06
N TYR A 254 0.31 7.89 7.30
CA TYR A 254 0.93 7.13 6.23
C TYR A 254 0.24 5.80 6.04
N THR A 255 -0.17 5.54 4.81
CA THR A 255 -0.76 4.26 4.38
C THR A 255 0.19 3.46 3.50
N GLY A 256 1.24 4.10 3.04
CA GLY A 256 2.23 3.52 2.17
C GLY A 256 3.64 3.62 2.72
N ILE A 257 4.42 2.55 2.56
CA ILE A 257 5.80 2.53 3.01
C ILE A 257 6.68 1.65 2.13
N THR A 258 7.87 2.12 1.82
CA THR A 258 8.92 1.33 1.17
C THR A 258 10.31 1.82 1.58
N SER A 259 11.29 0.94 1.59
CA SER A 259 12.66 1.26 1.99
C SER A 259 13.64 1.16 0.83
N TYR A 260 14.65 2.01 0.90
CA TYR A 260 15.83 2.04 0.04
C TYR A 260 17.09 2.10 0.91
N PRO A 261 18.29 1.89 0.35
CA PRO A 261 19.52 2.04 1.12
C PRO A 261 19.64 3.39 1.80
N GLU A 262 19.16 4.46 1.15
CA GLU A 262 19.28 5.84 1.61
C GLU A 262 18.27 6.20 2.70
N GLY A 263 17.13 5.52 2.78
CA GLY A 263 16.09 5.82 3.75
C GLY A 263 14.76 5.16 3.45
N VAL A 264 13.71 5.64 4.07
CA VAL A 264 12.36 5.10 3.99
C VAL A 264 11.42 6.14 3.41
N PHE A 265 10.61 5.72 2.46
CA PHE A 265 9.61 6.57 1.81
C PHE A 265 8.21 6.19 2.28
N PHE A 266 7.43 7.20 2.59
CA PHE A 266 6.07 7.07 3.09
C PHE A 266 5.09 7.75 2.15
N GLY A 267 3.96 7.11 1.89
CA GLY A 267 2.83 7.71 1.19
C GLY A 267 1.83 8.28 2.17
N SER A 268 1.48 9.55 1.98
CA SER A 268 0.54 10.26 2.85
C SER A 268 -0.91 9.93 2.50
N ASP A 269 -1.71 9.71 3.51
CA ASP A 269 -3.15 9.52 3.48
C ASP A 269 -3.89 10.81 3.86
N ARG A 270 -3.18 11.90 4.12
CA ARG A 270 -3.75 13.18 4.52
C ARG A 270 -2.93 14.34 3.99
N ALA A 271 -3.60 15.46 3.77
CA ALA A 271 -2.93 16.69 3.33
C ALA A 271 -1.86 17.18 4.34
N PRO A 272 -0.71 17.64 3.83
CA PRO A 272 -0.33 17.77 2.42
C PRO A 272 -0.05 16.40 1.77
N ASP A 273 -0.67 16.18 0.60
CA ASP A 273 -0.60 14.90 -0.09
C ASP A 273 0.75 14.71 -0.77
N GLY A 274 1.33 13.52 -0.63
CA GLY A 274 2.58 13.25 -1.31
C GLY A 274 3.39 12.09 -0.74
N VAL A 275 4.64 12.09 -1.14
CA VAL A 275 5.66 11.16 -0.67
C VAL A 275 6.53 11.89 0.34
N TYR A 276 6.76 11.24 1.46
CA TYR A 276 7.61 11.72 2.56
C TYR A 276 8.81 10.82 2.70
N PHE A 277 9.88 11.34 3.30
CA PHE A 277 11.15 10.65 3.41
C PHE A 277 11.71 10.74 4.84
N TRP A 278 12.24 9.63 5.30
CA TRP A 278 12.99 9.51 6.52
C TRP A 278 14.37 8.92 6.24
N ASP A 279 15.39 9.44 6.90
CA ASP A 279 16.74 8.88 6.93
C ASP A 279 17.36 8.92 8.32
N GLU A 280 18.48 8.24 8.48
CA GLU A 280 19.17 8.11 9.76
C GLU A 280 19.86 9.40 10.23
N THR A 281 20.01 10.40 9.37
CA THR A 281 20.63 11.68 9.73
C THR A 281 19.67 12.57 10.51
N LYS A 282 18.36 12.33 10.36
CA LYS A 282 17.27 13.03 11.06
C LYS A 282 16.26 12.02 11.61
N PRO A 283 16.67 11.20 12.62
CA PRO A 283 15.91 10.03 13.04
C PRO A 283 14.52 10.33 13.62
N ASP A 284 14.29 11.55 14.08
CA ASP A 284 13.06 11.96 14.75
C ASP A 284 12.08 12.68 13.82
N THR A 285 12.39 12.77 12.52
CA THR A 285 11.56 13.51 11.56
C THR A 285 11.32 12.71 10.28
N ILE A 286 10.11 12.86 9.74
CA ILE A 286 9.76 12.44 8.38
C ILE A 286 9.42 13.70 7.62
N GLU A 287 10.17 13.98 6.56
CA GLU A 287 10.07 15.24 5.81
C GLU A 287 9.38 15.06 4.46
N PRO A 288 8.71 16.10 3.93
CA PRO A 288 8.18 16.04 2.58
C PRO A 288 9.30 15.79 1.56
N PHE A 289 9.09 14.84 0.66
CA PHE A 289 10.00 14.54 -0.44
C PHE A 289 9.43 14.96 -1.79
N TYR A 290 8.15 14.70 -2.00
CA TYR A 290 7.41 15.09 -3.18
C TYR A 290 5.97 15.37 -2.78
N LEU A 291 5.49 16.58 -3.01
CA LEU A 291 4.10 16.97 -2.77
C LEU A 291 3.36 17.06 -4.10
N THR A 292 2.17 16.52 -4.15
CA THR A 292 1.30 16.68 -5.31
C THR A 292 0.78 18.11 -5.29
N GLU A 293 1.27 18.97 -6.17
CA GLU A 293 0.77 20.34 -6.35
C GLU A 293 -0.66 20.28 -6.89
N ARG A 294 -1.62 20.27 -5.99
CA ARG A 294 -3.01 20.49 -6.35
C ARG A 294 -3.52 21.68 -5.59
N ASP A 295 -3.65 22.78 -6.34
CA ASP A 295 -4.40 23.94 -5.90
C ASP A 295 -5.82 23.51 -5.52
N THR A 296 -6.15 23.79 -4.28
CA THR A 296 -7.48 23.88 -3.72
C THR A 296 -8.25 22.58 -3.52
N ILE A 297 -8.69 22.46 -2.30
CA ILE A 297 -9.75 21.58 -1.80
C ILE A 297 -9.27 20.16 -1.47
N ARG A 298 -8.94 19.99 -0.21
CA ARG A 298 -9.04 18.78 0.63
C ARG A 298 -9.33 17.48 -0.16
N THR A 299 -8.34 16.96 -0.78
CA THR A 299 -8.41 15.65 -1.36
C THR A 299 -7.56 14.73 -0.51
N LEU A 300 -8.20 13.92 0.29
CA LEU A 300 -7.56 12.80 0.93
C LEU A 300 -7.05 11.89 -0.19
N VAL A 301 -5.76 11.79 -0.28
CA VAL A 301 -5.09 10.90 -1.21
C VAL A 301 -4.63 9.71 -0.41
N TYR A 302 -5.30 8.58 -0.55
CA TYR A 302 -4.75 7.33 -0.07
C TYR A 302 -3.57 6.98 -0.96
N ALA A 303 -2.38 7.22 -0.45
CA ALA A 303 -1.20 6.72 -1.11
C ALA A 303 -1.08 5.23 -0.80
N LEU A 304 -1.44 4.42 -1.75
CA LEU A 304 -1.20 3.00 -1.69
C LEU A 304 0.21 2.76 -2.19
N PRO A 305 1.10 2.18 -1.37
CA PRO A 305 2.42 1.86 -1.88
C PRO A 305 2.26 0.79 -2.93
N PHE A 306 2.68 1.10 -4.10
CA PHE A 306 2.98 0.06 -5.07
C PHE A 306 4.38 -0.37 -4.88
N ARG A 307 4.46 -1.62 -4.82
CA ARG A 307 5.64 -2.38 -4.59
C ARG A 307 6.78 -1.97 -5.46
N ARG A 308 7.89 -2.04 -4.81
CA ARG A 308 9.17 -2.31 -5.36
C ARG A 308 9.09 -3.46 -6.33
N PHE A 309 9.21 -3.16 -7.60
CA PHE A 309 9.17 -4.12 -8.68
C PHE A 309 10.57 -4.44 -9.11
N ALA A 310 10.87 -5.69 -9.16
CA ALA A 310 12.12 -6.31 -9.53
C ALA A 310 13.33 -5.50 -9.06
N GLU A 311 14.18 -6.08 -8.30
CA GLU A 311 15.45 -5.49 -7.80
C GLU A 311 16.28 -4.78 -8.86
N LYS A 312 15.96 -5.02 -10.14
CA LYS A 312 16.66 -4.51 -11.30
C LYS A 312 16.54 -3.01 -11.49
N ASP A 313 15.42 -2.38 -11.14
CA ASP A 313 15.17 -0.98 -11.48
C ASP A 313 14.89 -0.07 -10.30
N GLU A 314 14.69 -0.62 -9.09
CA GLU A 314 14.47 0.12 -7.85
C GLU A 314 13.40 1.24 -7.95
N VAL A 315 12.47 1.09 -8.87
CA VAL A 315 11.36 2.03 -9.04
C VAL A 315 10.21 1.60 -8.16
N CYS A 316 9.64 2.55 -7.45
CA CYS A 316 8.40 2.36 -6.70
C CYS A 316 7.30 3.23 -7.28
N TYR A 317 6.09 2.72 -7.26
CA TYR A 317 4.91 3.48 -7.65
C TYR A 317 4.02 3.67 -6.42
N PHE A 318 3.66 4.91 -6.11
CA PHE A 318 2.57 5.20 -5.21
C PHE A 318 1.33 5.54 -6.01
N VAL A 319 0.23 4.97 -5.61
CA VAL A 319 -1.07 5.30 -6.17
C VAL A 319 -1.86 6.08 -5.14
N ALA A 320 -2.47 7.12 -5.59
CA ALA A 320 -3.35 7.90 -4.79
C ALA A 320 -4.79 7.71 -5.27
N ASN A 321 -5.63 7.22 -4.39
CA ASN A 321 -7.07 7.22 -4.56
C ASN A 321 -7.65 8.50 -3.95
N ARG A 322 -8.82 8.91 -4.39
CA ARG A 322 -9.53 10.04 -3.82
C ARG A 322 -10.79 9.61 -3.12
N ASP A 323 -10.93 10.01 -1.86
CA ASP A 323 -12.14 9.79 -1.09
C ASP A 323 -13.23 10.82 -1.37
N ASP A 324 -12.85 12.08 -1.62
CA ASP A 324 -13.79 13.15 -1.87
C ASP A 324 -14.00 13.42 -3.35
N ILE A 325 -15.04 12.84 -3.89
CA ILE A 325 -15.56 13.20 -5.21
C ILE A 325 -16.48 14.41 -5.02
N VAL A 326 -15.93 15.57 -4.81
CA VAL A 326 -16.64 16.81 -5.00
C VAL A 326 -16.72 17.06 -6.50
N ASP A 327 -17.91 16.99 -7.07
CA ASP A 327 -18.24 17.25 -8.48
C ASP A 327 -17.85 16.18 -9.53
N GLY A 328 -17.46 14.98 -9.14
CA GLY A 328 -17.28 13.87 -10.11
C GLY A 328 -16.10 14.02 -11.08
N LYS A 329 -15.18 14.94 -10.85
CA LYS A 329 -14.18 15.36 -11.83
C LYS A 329 -12.74 14.92 -11.54
N MET A 330 -12.52 14.12 -10.51
CA MET A 330 -11.14 13.80 -10.13
C MET A 330 -10.91 12.30 -10.01
N GLY A 331 -10.02 11.77 -10.84
CA GLY A 331 -9.59 10.37 -10.83
C GLY A 331 -8.37 10.12 -9.93
N PRO A 332 -8.02 8.86 -9.72
CA PRO A 332 -6.80 8.47 -9.04
C PRO A 332 -5.56 8.91 -9.83
N LEU A 333 -4.40 8.87 -9.18
CA LEU A 333 -3.13 9.21 -9.81
C LEU A 333 -2.03 8.23 -9.46
N ILE A 334 -0.99 8.18 -10.27
CA ILE A 334 0.21 7.37 -10.07
C ILE A 334 1.42 8.28 -9.95
N VAL A 335 2.11 8.18 -8.83
CA VAL A 335 3.40 8.81 -8.60
C VAL A 335 4.48 7.73 -8.61
N GLY A 336 5.47 7.88 -9.46
CA GLY A 336 6.64 7.01 -9.47
C GLY A 336 7.84 7.69 -8.85
N PHE A 337 8.73 6.91 -8.25
CA PHE A 337 10.00 7.41 -7.75
C PHE A 337 11.09 6.33 -7.77
N LYS A 338 12.32 6.79 -7.86
CA LYS A 338 13.52 5.96 -7.92
C LYS A 338 14.47 6.33 -6.78
N GLY A 339 14.09 5.93 -5.56
CA GLY A 339 14.81 6.33 -4.36
C GLY A 339 14.94 7.84 -4.26
N ILE A 340 16.05 8.33 -3.72
CA ILE A 340 16.34 9.77 -3.58
C ILE A 340 16.61 10.48 -4.93
N LYS A 341 16.64 9.75 -6.04
CA LYS A 341 16.86 10.34 -7.37
C LYS A 341 15.70 11.21 -7.84
N GLY A 342 14.54 11.04 -7.25
CA GLY A 342 13.38 11.89 -7.48
C GLY A 342 12.07 11.13 -7.56
N ALA A 343 10.99 11.89 -7.41
CA ALA A 343 9.62 11.43 -7.60
C ALA A 343 8.94 12.30 -8.66
N GLN A 344 7.96 11.75 -9.35
CA GLN A 344 7.20 12.47 -10.35
C GLN A 344 5.79 11.90 -10.49
N LEU A 345 4.84 12.77 -10.81
CA LEU A 345 3.51 12.36 -11.22
C LEU A 345 3.60 11.69 -12.59
N LEU A 346 3.30 10.42 -12.67
CA LEU A 346 3.36 9.65 -13.92
C LEU A 346 2.04 9.69 -14.68
N TYR A 347 0.92 9.72 -13.97
CA TYR A 347 -0.38 9.71 -14.59
C TYR A 347 -1.47 10.23 -13.66
N ASP A 348 -2.40 10.98 -14.23
CA ASP A 348 -3.63 11.45 -13.59
C ASP A 348 -4.83 10.99 -14.41
N PHE A 349 -5.72 10.23 -13.80
CA PHE A 349 -6.91 9.69 -14.44
C PHE A 349 -8.07 10.68 -14.52
N THR A 350 -7.91 11.92 -14.09
CA THR A 350 -8.98 12.92 -14.02
C THR A 350 -9.58 13.23 -15.40
N ASP A 351 -8.74 13.35 -16.41
CA ASP A 351 -9.13 13.82 -17.74
C ASP A 351 -9.29 12.71 -18.78
N ASP A 352 -8.85 11.50 -18.45
CA ASP A 352 -8.95 10.39 -19.36
C ASP A 352 -10.19 9.55 -19.05
N PHE A 353 -10.96 9.26 -20.07
CA PHE A 353 -12.20 8.49 -20.01
C PHE A 353 -13.44 9.34 -19.69
N ASN A 354 -13.77 10.28 -20.56
CA ASN A 354 -14.98 11.11 -20.46
C ASN A 354 -16.28 10.31 -20.26
N ASP A 355 -16.30 9.04 -20.70
CA ASP A 355 -17.40 8.08 -20.49
C ASP A 355 -17.17 7.17 -19.27
N TYR A 356 -16.05 7.35 -18.54
CA TYR A 356 -15.57 6.40 -17.56
C TYR A 356 -14.84 7.07 -16.43
N ILE A 357 -15.57 7.51 -15.44
CA ILE A 357 -14.96 8.10 -14.26
C ILE A 357 -14.36 6.99 -13.41
N ALA A 358 -13.04 6.85 -13.45
CA ALA A 358 -12.33 6.03 -12.50
C ALA A 358 -12.44 6.66 -11.11
N THR A 359 -12.93 5.89 -10.14
CA THR A 359 -13.04 6.37 -8.75
C THR A 359 -11.95 5.81 -7.85
N ASP A 360 -11.33 4.72 -8.28
CA ASP A 360 -10.43 3.95 -7.42
C ASP A 360 -9.48 3.13 -8.27
N ILE A 361 -8.21 3.05 -7.86
CA ILE A 361 -7.27 2.04 -8.34
C ILE A 361 -7.26 0.89 -7.35
N SER A 362 -7.78 -0.26 -7.78
CA SER A 362 -7.87 -1.44 -6.92
C SER A 362 -6.70 -2.40 -7.06
N GLY A 363 -5.84 -2.21 -8.03
CA GLY A 363 -4.64 -2.98 -8.22
C GLY A 363 -3.70 -2.28 -9.18
N CYS A 364 -2.41 -2.33 -8.89
CA CYS A 364 -1.36 -1.86 -9.78
C CYS A 364 -0.08 -2.63 -9.51
N ILE A 365 0.58 -3.04 -10.52
CA ILE A 365 1.89 -3.68 -10.44
C ILE A 365 2.75 -3.23 -11.63
N GLY A 366 4.03 -3.30 -11.49
CA GLY A 366 5.03 -3.04 -12.54
C GLY A 366 6.43 -3.26 -11.95
N ASN A 367 7.51 -3.30 -12.63
CA ASN A 367 7.63 -3.52 -14.05
C ASN A 367 7.63 -5.03 -14.31
N THR A 368 6.80 -5.51 -15.19
CA THR A 368 6.88 -6.92 -15.60
C THR A 368 8.19 -7.20 -16.35
N ALA A 369 8.48 -8.47 -16.63
CA ALA A 369 9.68 -8.85 -17.39
C ALA A 369 9.77 -8.18 -18.77
N ASN A 370 8.65 -7.74 -19.32
CA ASN A 370 8.55 -7.01 -20.58
C ASN A 370 8.28 -5.51 -20.38
N ASP A 371 8.60 -4.97 -19.20
CA ASP A 371 8.48 -3.55 -18.86
C ASP A 371 7.05 -2.98 -18.97
N TYR A 372 6.07 -3.73 -18.51
CA TYR A 372 4.71 -3.23 -18.39
C TYR A 372 4.33 -2.89 -16.94
N VAL A 373 3.54 -1.84 -16.81
CA VAL A 373 2.74 -1.52 -15.62
C VAL A 373 1.30 -1.91 -15.90
N LEU A 374 0.67 -2.62 -14.98
CA LEU A 374 -0.73 -3.01 -15.04
C LEU A 374 -1.50 -2.29 -13.94
N VAL A 375 -2.69 -1.81 -14.25
CA VAL A 375 -3.62 -1.19 -13.30
C VAL A 375 -5.03 -1.69 -13.49
N SER A 376 -5.75 -1.85 -12.39
CA SER A 376 -7.21 -2.01 -12.38
C SER A 376 -7.85 -0.75 -11.81
N VAL A 377 -8.63 -0.05 -12.63
CA VAL A 377 -9.39 1.12 -12.23
C VAL A 377 -10.87 0.81 -12.14
N LYS A 378 -11.52 1.27 -11.07
CA LYS A 378 -12.93 1.04 -10.83
C LYS A 378 -13.77 2.03 -11.60
N ASN A 379 -14.77 1.53 -12.32
CA ASN A 379 -15.79 2.35 -12.96
C ASN A 379 -16.87 2.73 -11.95
N LYS A 380 -17.07 4.02 -11.75
CA LYS A 380 -18.07 4.57 -10.83
C LYS A 380 -19.50 4.11 -11.18
N ASN A 381 -19.83 4.06 -12.47
CA ASN A 381 -21.19 3.80 -12.91
C ASN A 381 -21.57 2.32 -12.83
N THR A 382 -20.63 1.43 -13.11
CA THR A 382 -20.87 -0.02 -13.15
C THR A 382 -20.36 -0.77 -11.93
N GLY A 383 -19.46 -0.16 -11.15
CA GLY A 383 -18.75 -0.82 -10.06
C GLY A 383 -17.77 -1.91 -10.51
N LYS A 384 -17.61 -2.11 -11.82
CA LYS A 384 -16.66 -3.06 -12.41
C LYS A 384 -15.30 -2.41 -12.63
N TYR A 385 -14.30 -3.22 -12.87
CA TYR A 385 -12.94 -2.76 -13.10
C TYR A 385 -12.61 -2.80 -14.58
N ARG A 386 -11.83 -1.82 -15.01
CA ARG A 386 -11.14 -1.82 -16.29
C ARG A 386 -9.68 -2.19 -16.02
N LEU A 387 -9.22 -3.23 -16.70
CA LEU A 387 -7.82 -3.64 -16.64
C LEU A 387 -7.03 -2.96 -17.75
N LEU A 388 -6.01 -2.22 -17.37
CA LEU A 388 -5.15 -1.44 -18.24
C LEU A 388 -3.72 -1.92 -18.13
N ARG A 389 -2.95 -1.79 -19.21
CA ARG A 389 -1.49 -1.88 -19.16
C ARG A 389 -0.84 -0.78 -20.00
N ALA A 390 0.33 -0.36 -19.62
CA ALA A 390 1.18 0.54 -20.38
C ALA A 390 2.64 0.14 -20.23
N LYS A 391 3.49 0.57 -21.18
CA LYS A 391 4.94 0.46 -21.01
C LYS A 391 5.36 1.30 -19.80
N ALA A 392 6.21 0.73 -18.95
CA ALA A 392 6.79 1.44 -17.84
C ALA A 392 7.62 2.63 -18.32
N PRO A 393 7.63 3.74 -17.58
CA PRO A 393 8.47 4.87 -17.94
C PRO A 393 9.96 4.50 -17.86
N VAL A 394 10.73 5.04 -18.78
CA VAL A 394 12.19 4.94 -18.72
C VAL A 394 12.69 6.03 -17.78
N TRP A 395 13.44 5.64 -16.78
CA TRP A 395 14.13 6.55 -15.87
C TRP A 395 15.58 6.69 -16.32
N GLU A 396 15.94 7.88 -16.74
CA GLU A 396 17.34 8.21 -17.09
C GLU A 396 18.21 8.46 -15.86
#